data_f748506a49d453e4cf26313804578ad0
#
_entry.id   f748506a49d453e4cf26313804578ad0
#
_cell.length_a   1.000
_cell.length_b   1.000
_cell.length_c   1.000
_cell.angle_alpha   90.00
_cell.angle_beta   90.00
_cell.angle_gamma   90.00
#
_symmetry.space_group_name_H-M   'P 1'
#
loop_
_entity.id
_entity.type
_entity.pdbx_description
1 polymer ?
#
loop_
_entity_poly.entity_id
_entity_poly.type
_entity_poly.pdbx_seq_one_letter_code
_entity_poly.pdbx_strand_id
1 'polypeptide(L)'
;MKYNKIISAVLGFLALGAVSCTDTWDDHYKQGSMGEGNLWESIKSNQQLSNFAKVIEATGYDKSLASSQVFTVFAPTNDAFTDADANEVINLYQTDLAKGYKGDKNTAIKEFVMNHIALYNYTIANESPDTTIRMMNGKYLGLTNSTFSGKPFTSTNTVTGNGILFTLAEKADYVPNIFEYVKSDPDLDSVKNFLYMSKPYQFHQIIFDASASVPGEIIKGQQHYLDSVTATYNELLDRWLDAYLDAEDSCYYALMPTNKLWKEQYEKNAQLFQYDKQVLGRDSLMYVWPRIYILAGMQFNKTDNPLLGTTEAIDSIESPYAISYSNRKRRYGSYDIHPGLYYKPYAQPDGLFTDIKGQKVCSNGVIMKTDHWKVKRNEHFLQQIIMEAEYTSTLDSLSGATPDAKPSWTYTPVQPDNPFYNKVSDNEYNTLIPTNLRDMGVLLNIDDVLSNQKYDMYIVTVPATAGDTLATDTLPTRFGVTLYWHDLDGKEVSKEVTDKDGGEITYDSSTRKQTFLTDPKKVHEIHIGTFEFPTCSYGLQEPQVKAYINVNVRGSDVSKNIYTRTLRIDCIKMVPHFDD
;
A
#
# COMPACT_ATOMS: atom_id res chain seq x y z
N MET A 1 16.39 25.17 9.06
CA MET A 1 17.67 25.78 8.62
C MET A 1 18.78 24.75 8.41
N LYS A 2 18.53 23.60 7.74
CA LYS A 2 19.56 22.59 7.44
C LYS A 2 19.57 22.13 5.96
N TYR A 3 18.71 22.69 5.11
CA TYR A 3 18.63 22.31 3.69
C TYR A 3 19.51 23.14 2.74
N ASN A 4 20.03 24.30 3.17
CA ASN A 4 20.82 25.19 2.31
C ASN A 4 22.32 24.84 2.22
N LYS A 5 22.80 23.80 2.92
CA LYS A 5 24.22 23.39 2.84
C LYS A 5 24.50 22.25 1.88
N ILE A 6 23.47 21.53 1.43
CA ILE A 6 23.63 20.42 0.48
C ILE A 6 23.60 20.93 -0.97
N ILE A 7 22.83 21.97 -1.25
CA ILE A 7 22.76 22.58 -2.60
C ILE A 7 24.07 23.29 -2.99
N SER A 8 24.79 23.86 -2.03
CA SER A 8 26.09 24.52 -2.30
C SER A 8 27.22 23.53 -2.56
N ALA A 9 27.14 22.28 -2.12
CA ALA A 9 28.14 21.26 -2.37
C ALA A 9 28.00 20.61 -3.76
N VAL A 10 26.79 20.53 -4.31
CA VAL A 10 26.52 19.95 -5.64
C VAL A 10 26.88 20.95 -6.74
N LEU A 11 26.70 22.25 -6.53
CA LEU A 11 27.12 23.29 -7.47
C LEU A 11 28.62 23.51 -7.51
N GLY A 12 29.36 23.17 -6.44
CA GLY A 12 30.83 23.25 -6.41
C GLY A 12 31.53 22.12 -7.17
N PHE A 13 30.89 20.99 -7.39
CA PHE A 13 31.47 19.86 -8.14
C PHE A 13 31.25 19.95 -9.67
N LEU A 14 30.28 20.74 -10.10
CA LEU A 14 30.03 20.99 -11.54
C LEU A 14 30.94 22.06 -12.16
N ALA A 15 31.66 22.84 -11.35
CA ALA A 15 32.55 23.90 -11.85
C ALA A 15 34.03 23.47 -12.00
N LEU A 16 34.42 22.27 -11.56
CA LEU A 16 35.80 21.76 -11.65
C LEU A 16 36.03 20.72 -12.76
N GLY A 17 35.00 20.38 -13.54
CA GLY A 17 35.07 19.44 -14.65
C GLY A 17 35.28 20.03 -16.03
N ALA A 18 35.48 21.36 -16.16
CA ALA A 18 35.50 22.02 -17.46
C ALA A 18 36.90 22.42 -17.97
N VAL A 19 37.98 21.88 -17.40
CA VAL A 19 39.31 22.11 -17.95
C VAL A 19 40.09 20.81 -17.93
N SER A 20 40.07 20.09 -19.02
CA SER A 20 41.07 19.17 -19.58
C SER A 20 40.39 18.04 -20.33
N CYS A 21 40.70 17.99 -21.57
CA CYS A 21 40.69 16.93 -22.61
C CYS A 21 39.97 17.38 -23.88
N THR A 22 40.59 18.27 -24.62
CA THR A 22 40.15 18.62 -25.97
C THR A 22 40.83 17.83 -27.07
N ASP A 23 41.69 16.84 -26.76
CA ASP A 23 42.48 16.16 -27.82
C ASP A 23 42.32 14.65 -27.92
N THR A 24 41.51 13.99 -27.07
CA THR A 24 41.31 12.55 -27.18
C THR A 24 39.87 12.10 -27.49
N TRP A 25 38.90 13.03 -27.49
CA TRP A 25 37.51 12.72 -27.80
C TRP A 25 37.26 12.57 -29.31
N ASP A 26 37.96 13.34 -30.13
CA ASP A 26 37.79 13.30 -31.59
C ASP A 26 38.35 12.03 -32.24
N ASP A 27 39.34 11.33 -31.63
CA ASP A 27 39.92 10.12 -32.18
C ASP A 27 39.15 8.84 -31.84
N HIS A 28 38.34 8.84 -30.75
CA HIS A 28 37.46 7.70 -30.46
C HIS A 28 36.16 7.68 -31.27
N TYR A 29 35.74 8.84 -31.79
CA TYR A 29 34.54 8.93 -32.62
C TYR A 29 34.80 8.84 -34.12
N LYS A 30 36.08 8.81 -34.57
CA LYS A 30 36.44 8.69 -35.99
C LYS A 30 36.61 7.28 -36.50
N GLN A 31 36.36 6.25 -35.68
CA GLN A 31 36.48 4.83 -36.11
C GLN A 31 35.13 4.08 -36.10
N GLY A 32 34.06 4.70 -36.47
CA GLY A 32 32.86 4.04 -36.94
C GLY A 32 32.36 4.82 -38.13
N SER A 33 32.40 4.23 -39.33
CA SER A 33 31.70 4.81 -40.48
C SER A 33 30.25 5.06 -40.04
N MET A 34 29.85 6.34 -39.92
CA MET A 34 28.43 6.66 -39.86
C MET A 34 27.81 6.00 -41.09
N GLY A 35 26.81 5.11 -40.86
CA GLY A 35 26.09 4.49 -41.96
C GLY A 35 25.48 5.58 -42.85
N GLU A 36 25.45 5.35 -44.14
CA GLU A 36 24.78 6.24 -45.07
C GLU A 36 23.26 6.20 -44.80
N GLY A 37 22.62 7.40 -44.77
CA GLY A 37 21.18 7.55 -44.55
C GLY A 37 20.74 7.44 -43.06
N ASN A 38 19.46 7.60 -42.85
CA ASN A 38 18.83 7.47 -41.51
C ASN A 38 18.12 6.11 -41.33
N LEU A 39 17.64 5.84 -40.12
CA LEU A 39 16.91 4.60 -39.80
C LEU A 39 15.70 4.37 -40.71
N TRP A 40 14.94 5.43 -40.99
CA TRP A 40 13.77 5.31 -41.84
C TRP A 40 14.13 4.93 -43.29
N GLU A 41 15.14 5.55 -43.86
CA GLU A 41 15.64 5.19 -45.20
C GLU A 41 16.12 3.75 -45.27
N SER A 42 16.82 3.29 -44.23
CA SER A 42 17.31 1.90 -44.16
C SER A 42 16.16 0.89 -44.04
N ILE A 43 15.11 1.21 -43.26
CA ILE A 43 13.93 0.36 -43.14
C ILE A 43 13.15 0.36 -44.45
N LYS A 44 12.88 1.54 -45.05
CA LYS A 44 12.08 1.71 -46.24
C LYS A 44 12.71 1.09 -47.49
N SER A 45 14.03 1.13 -47.60
CA SER A 45 14.75 0.55 -48.73
C SER A 45 14.89 -0.97 -48.63
N ASN A 46 14.72 -1.56 -47.45
CA ASN A 46 14.84 -3.01 -47.27
C ASN A 46 13.51 -3.70 -47.63
N GLN A 47 13.51 -4.43 -48.74
CA GLN A 47 12.33 -5.15 -49.23
C GLN A 47 11.80 -6.19 -48.25
N GLN A 48 12.65 -6.76 -47.38
CA GLN A 48 12.23 -7.72 -46.36
C GLN A 48 11.53 -7.06 -45.17
N LEU A 49 11.55 -5.74 -45.06
CA LEU A 49 10.88 -4.97 -43.98
C LEU A 49 9.67 -4.17 -44.46
N SER A 50 9.18 -4.43 -45.69
CA SER A 50 8.09 -3.62 -46.27
C SER A 50 6.80 -3.60 -45.41
N ASN A 51 6.47 -4.70 -44.74
CA ASN A 51 5.30 -4.78 -43.85
C ASN A 51 5.50 -3.99 -42.57
N PHE A 52 6.71 -4.02 -41.99
CA PHE A 52 7.07 -3.18 -40.84
C PHE A 52 7.05 -1.69 -41.24
N ALA A 53 7.68 -1.35 -42.38
CA ALA A 53 7.69 0.00 -42.93
C ALA A 53 6.26 0.56 -43.12
N LYS A 54 5.33 -0.27 -43.63
CA LYS A 54 3.92 0.08 -43.82
C LYS A 54 3.24 0.51 -42.52
N VAL A 55 3.50 -0.18 -41.41
CA VAL A 55 2.99 0.17 -40.08
C VAL A 55 3.62 1.46 -39.56
N ILE A 56 4.95 1.60 -39.67
CA ILE A 56 5.70 2.78 -39.23
C ILE A 56 5.17 4.04 -39.96
N GLU A 57 4.97 3.96 -41.29
CA GLU A 57 4.41 5.07 -42.08
C GLU A 57 2.96 5.39 -41.70
N ALA A 58 2.10 4.37 -41.56
CA ALA A 58 0.70 4.54 -41.20
C ALA A 58 0.51 5.15 -39.81
N THR A 59 1.41 4.90 -38.86
CA THR A 59 1.38 5.44 -37.49
C THR A 59 2.10 6.78 -37.34
N GLY A 60 2.80 7.25 -38.41
CA GLY A 60 3.53 8.53 -38.44
C GLY A 60 4.90 8.49 -37.74
N TYR A 61 5.40 7.32 -37.33
CA TYR A 61 6.72 7.15 -36.72
C TYR A 61 7.87 7.24 -37.73
N ASP A 62 7.59 7.20 -39.04
CA ASP A 62 8.52 7.48 -40.12
C ASP A 62 9.28 8.82 -39.90
N LYS A 63 8.57 9.86 -39.47
CA LYS A 63 9.13 11.18 -39.18
C LYS A 63 10.10 11.17 -37.99
N SER A 64 9.76 10.41 -36.94
CA SER A 64 10.65 10.26 -35.77
C SER A 64 11.93 9.49 -36.15
N LEU A 65 11.79 8.39 -36.88
CA LEU A 65 12.93 7.58 -37.34
C LEU A 65 13.78 8.26 -38.41
N ALA A 66 13.26 9.27 -39.10
CA ALA A 66 14.01 10.12 -40.03
C ALA A 66 14.68 11.33 -39.34
N SER A 67 14.37 11.61 -38.08
CA SER A 67 14.90 12.74 -37.33
C SER A 67 16.36 12.52 -36.91
N SER A 68 16.97 13.53 -36.29
CA SER A 68 18.31 13.41 -35.70
C SER A 68 18.33 12.68 -34.35
N GLN A 69 17.18 12.32 -33.81
CA GLN A 69 17.10 11.55 -32.57
C GLN A 69 17.61 10.13 -32.77
N VAL A 70 18.32 9.64 -31.78
CA VAL A 70 18.96 8.33 -31.80
C VAL A 70 18.01 7.25 -31.31
N PHE A 71 17.90 6.16 -32.10
CA PHE A 71 17.08 4.99 -31.75
C PHE A 71 17.81 3.67 -32.06
N THR A 72 17.35 2.61 -31.40
CA THR A 72 17.59 1.24 -31.85
C THR A 72 16.26 0.62 -32.25
N VAL A 73 16.18 0.06 -33.44
CA VAL A 73 14.97 -0.57 -34.00
C VAL A 73 15.21 -2.08 -34.16
N PHE A 74 14.25 -2.87 -33.72
CA PHE A 74 14.18 -4.32 -33.83
C PHE A 74 13.04 -4.72 -34.77
N ALA A 75 13.30 -4.70 -36.06
CA ALA A 75 12.24 -4.85 -37.07
C ALA A 75 12.04 -6.34 -37.46
N PRO A 76 10.83 -6.90 -37.35
CA PRO A 76 10.52 -8.23 -37.85
C PRO A 76 10.50 -8.25 -39.37
N THR A 77 11.05 -9.31 -39.98
CA THR A 77 11.03 -9.52 -41.43
C THR A 77 9.63 -9.89 -41.93
N ASN A 78 9.37 -9.75 -43.21
CA ASN A 78 8.09 -10.08 -43.84
C ASN A 78 7.67 -11.55 -43.66
N ASP A 79 8.63 -12.46 -43.51
CA ASP A 79 8.35 -13.88 -43.22
C ASP A 79 7.76 -14.06 -41.80
N ALA A 80 8.16 -13.18 -40.89
CA ALA A 80 7.74 -13.18 -39.49
C ALA A 80 6.56 -12.25 -39.18
N PHE A 81 6.34 -11.28 -40.04
CA PHE A 81 5.31 -10.26 -39.91
C PHE A 81 4.67 -10.02 -41.28
N THR A 82 3.58 -10.72 -41.54
CA THR A 82 2.93 -10.76 -42.86
C THR A 82 2.17 -9.47 -43.18
N ASP A 83 1.75 -9.30 -44.44
CA ASP A 83 0.88 -8.17 -44.82
C ASP A 83 -0.46 -8.19 -44.06
N ALA A 84 -0.98 -9.38 -43.73
CA ALA A 84 -2.18 -9.51 -42.93
C ALA A 84 -1.96 -8.98 -41.49
N ASP A 85 -0.84 -9.32 -40.87
CA ASP A 85 -0.47 -8.83 -39.53
C ASP A 85 -0.30 -7.30 -39.54
N ALA A 86 0.35 -6.75 -40.57
CA ALA A 86 0.53 -5.30 -40.72
C ALA A 86 -0.82 -4.58 -40.86
N ASN A 87 -1.76 -5.13 -41.66
CA ASN A 87 -3.09 -4.58 -41.80
C ASN A 87 -3.89 -4.66 -40.47
N GLU A 88 -3.74 -5.73 -39.69
CA GLU A 88 -4.38 -5.85 -38.37
C GLU A 88 -3.90 -4.74 -37.43
N VAL A 89 -2.58 -4.52 -37.32
CA VAL A 89 -2.00 -3.44 -36.52
C VAL A 89 -2.48 -2.06 -36.99
N ILE A 90 -2.55 -1.81 -38.29
CA ILE A 90 -3.03 -0.54 -38.86
C ILE A 90 -4.53 -0.35 -38.56
N ASN A 91 -5.33 -1.39 -38.68
CA ASN A 91 -6.76 -1.33 -38.34
C ASN A 91 -6.99 -1.04 -36.88
N LEU A 92 -6.20 -1.65 -35.98
CA LEU A 92 -6.22 -1.36 -34.56
C LEU A 92 -5.85 0.09 -34.28
N TYR A 93 -4.78 0.59 -34.94
CA TYR A 93 -4.37 1.99 -34.87
C TYR A 93 -5.51 2.94 -35.22
N GLN A 94 -6.17 2.72 -36.37
CA GLN A 94 -7.26 3.56 -36.86
C GLN A 94 -8.50 3.49 -35.95
N THR A 95 -8.80 2.31 -35.43
CA THR A 95 -9.91 2.09 -34.51
C THR A 95 -9.72 2.87 -33.20
N ASP A 96 -8.53 2.85 -32.65
CA ASP A 96 -8.21 3.58 -31.42
C ASP A 96 -8.12 5.09 -31.67
N LEU A 97 -7.59 5.49 -32.83
CA LEU A 97 -7.55 6.90 -33.23
C LEU A 97 -8.96 7.49 -33.35
N ALA A 98 -9.91 6.73 -33.90
CA ALA A 98 -11.32 7.14 -34.00
C ALA A 98 -11.97 7.32 -32.60
N LYS A 99 -11.49 6.62 -31.57
CA LYS A 99 -11.90 6.80 -30.17
C LYS A 99 -11.15 7.96 -29.46
N GLY A 100 -10.23 8.64 -30.16
CA GLY A 100 -9.41 9.72 -29.61
C GLY A 100 -8.13 9.28 -28.91
N TYR A 101 -7.75 8.00 -28.99
CA TYR A 101 -6.52 7.48 -28.39
C TYR A 101 -5.32 7.75 -29.30
N LYS A 102 -4.36 8.55 -28.81
CA LYS A 102 -3.15 8.98 -29.53
C LYS A 102 -1.91 8.60 -28.70
N GLY A 103 -0.75 8.51 -29.36
CA GLY A 103 0.53 8.21 -28.72
C GLY A 103 0.48 6.88 -27.96
N ASP A 104 0.99 6.84 -26.75
CA ASP A 104 1.03 5.68 -25.87
C ASP A 104 -0.35 5.14 -25.42
N LYS A 105 -1.41 5.94 -25.60
CA LYS A 105 -2.79 5.51 -25.35
C LYS A 105 -3.39 4.68 -26.50
N ASN A 106 -2.75 4.72 -27.68
CA ASN A 106 -3.15 3.90 -28.81
C ASN A 106 -2.48 2.52 -28.70
N THR A 107 -3.30 1.47 -28.67
CA THR A 107 -2.85 0.11 -28.45
C THR A 107 -1.82 -0.35 -29.49
N ALA A 108 -2.06 -0.07 -30.76
CA ALA A 108 -1.13 -0.44 -31.82
C ALA A 108 0.22 0.26 -31.69
N ILE A 109 0.24 1.53 -31.30
CA ILE A 109 1.49 2.26 -31.04
C ILE A 109 2.20 1.64 -29.84
N LYS A 110 1.51 1.47 -28.72
CA LYS A 110 2.08 0.98 -27.47
C LYS A 110 2.60 -0.45 -27.60
N GLU A 111 1.78 -1.36 -28.12
CA GLU A 111 2.02 -2.79 -28.08
C GLU A 111 2.87 -3.30 -29.27
N PHE A 112 2.87 -2.57 -30.38
CA PHE A 112 3.69 -2.94 -31.53
C PHE A 112 4.81 -1.93 -31.79
N VAL A 113 4.51 -0.67 -32.15
CA VAL A 113 5.55 0.27 -32.58
C VAL A 113 6.59 0.51 -31.48
N MET A 114 6.12 0.95 -30.30
CA MET A 114 6.99 1.25 -29.18
C MET A 114 7.66 -0.01 -28.56
N ASN A 115 7.10 -1.20 -28.81
CA ASN A 115 7.67 -2.47 -28.36
C ASN A 115 8.89 -2.93 -29.21
N HIS A 116 9.06 -2.32 -30.39
CA HIS A 116 10.16 -2.61 -31.31
C HIS A 116 11.18 -1.48 -31.42
N ILE A 117 11.02 -0.38 -30.66
CA ILE A 117 11.92 0.79 -30.70
C ILE A 117 12.42 1.10 -29.29
N ALA A 118 13.74 1.27 -29.15
CA ALA A 118 14.40 1.77 -27.96
C ALA A 118 15.06 3.12 -28.21
N LEU A 119 15.16 3.98 -27.14
CA LEU A 119 15.58 5.39 -27.24
C LEU A 119 17.12 5.59 -27.35
N TYR A 120 17.93 4.57 -27.23
CA TYR A 120 19.39 4.70 -27.22
C TYR A 120 20.02 3.77 -28.25
N ASN A 121 21.30 3.98 -28.56
CA ASN A 121 22.06 3.06 -29.38
C ASN A 121 22.50 1.84 -28.56
N TYR A 122 21.92 0.70 -28.89
CA TYR A 122 22.35 -0.59 -28.37
C TYR A 122 23.04 -1.38 -29.45
N THR A 123 24.27 -1.84 -29.18
CA THR A 123 25.05 -2.71 -30.05
C THR A 123 25.34 -4.02 -29.32
N ILE A 124 25.50 -5.09 -30.06
CA ILE A 124 25.93 -6.39 -29.53
C ILE A 124 27.27 -6.78 -30.16
N ALA A 125 28.12 -7.44 -29.36
CA ALA A 125 29.35 -8.09 -29.79
C ALA A 125 29.29 -9.57 -29.39
N ASN A 126 30.19 -10.37 -29.92
CA ASN A 126 30.19 -11.82 -29.67
C ASN A 126 30.31 -12.20 -28.19
N GLU A 127 30.91 -11.33 -27.38
CA GLU A 127 31.08 -11.52 -25.92
C GLU A 127 30.22 -10.55 -25.09
N SER A 128 29.20 -9.90 -25.68
CA SER A 128 28.31 -9.03 -24.93
C SER A 128 27.53 -9.85 -23.92
N PRO A 129 27.49 -9.44 -22.64
CA PRO A 129 26.66 -10.10 -21.65
C PRO A 129 25.18 -9.92 -21.99
N ASP A 130 24.38 -10.88 -21.59
CA ASP A 130 22.92 -10.74 -21.63
C ASP A 130 22.50 -9.53 -20.81
N THR A 131 21.65 -8.68 -21.37
CA THR A 131 21.18 -7.46 -20.74
C THR A 131 19.70 -7.26 -20.97
N THR A 132 19.08 -6.38 -20.20
CA THR A 132 17.73 -5.88 -20.42
C THR A 132 17.77 -4.45 -20.88
N ILE A 133 17.00 -4.13 -21.90
CA ILE A 133 16.91 -2.76 -22.43
C ILE A 133 15.48 -2.23 -22.28
N ARG A 134 15.36 -0.93 -22.05
CA ARG A 134 14.08 -0.27 -21.93
C ARG A 134 13.58 0.17 -23.29
N MET A 135 12.39 -0.30 -23.65
CA MET A 135 11.71 0.08 -24.88
C MET A 135 10.94 1.39 -24.74
N MET A 136 10.51 1.99 -25.85
CA MET A 136 9.74 3.24 -25.82
C MET A 136 8.40 3.13 -25.07
N ASN A 137 7.80 1.94 -25.01
CA ASN A 137 6.60 1.67 -24.22
C ASN A 137 6.87 1.45 -22.72
N GLY A 138 8.12 1.62 -22.27
CA GLY A 138 8.53 1.43 -20.87
C GLY A 138 8.90 -0.01 -20.50
N LYS A 139 8.57 -1.01 -21.33
CA LYS A 139 8.88 -2.42 -21.05
C LYS A 139 10.38 -2.68 -21.05
N TYR A 140 10.81 -3.62 -20.21
CA TYR A 140 12.18 -4.12 -20.19
C TYR A 140 12.23 -5.45 -20.92
N LEU A 141 12.96 -5.48 -22.05
CA LEU A 141 13.11 -6.68 -22.89
C LEU A 141 14.56 -7.17 -22.92
N GLY A 142 14.72 -8.48 -22.92
CA GLY A 142 16.05 -9.09 -22.95
C GLY A 142 16.74 -8.90 -24.30
N LEU A 143 18.02 -8.51 -24.26
CA LEU A 143 18.92 -8.42 -25.41
C LEU A 143 20.14 -9.32 -25.15
N THR A 144 20.34 -10.30 -25.99
CA THR A 144 21.50 -11.19 -25.98
C THR A 144 22.35 -10.98 -27.26
N ASN A 145 23.46 -11.70 -27.39
CA ASN A 145 24.25 -11.67 -28.62
C ASN A 145 23.56 -12.31 -29.84
N SER A 146 22.44 -13.02 -29.64
CA SER A 146 21.75 -13.77 -30.71
C SER A 146 20.25 -13.53 -30.77
N THR A 147 19.63 -12.91 -29.71
CA THR A 147 18.19 -12.74 -29.61
C THR A 147 17.80 -11.39 -29.03
N PHE A 148 16.62 -10.93 -29.42
CA PHE A 148 15.87 -9.84 -28.75
C PHE A 148 14.52 -10.38 -28.28
N SER A 149 14.23 -10.21 -26.98
CA SER A 149 13.02 -10.79 -26.34
C SER A 149 12.84 -12.29 -26.64
N GLY A 150 13.95 -13.04 -26.68
CA GLY A 150 13.98 -14.46 -27.05
C GLY A 150 13.79 -14.74 -28.56
N LYS A 151 13.61 -13.72 -29.41
CA LYS A 151 13.43 -13.87 -30.86
C LYS A 151 14.76 -13.75 -31.58
N PRO A 152 15.14 -14.71 -32.47
CA PRO A 152 16.42 -14.70 -33.15
C PRO A 152 16.58 -13.51 -34.09
N PHE A 153 17.83 -13.03 -34.23
CA PHE A 153 18.18 -12.05 -35.25
C PHE A 153 18.38 -12.72 -36.62
N THR A 154 17.96 -12.01 -37.67
CA THR A 154 18.36 -12.30 -39.05
C THR A 154 19.49 -11.37 -39.49
N SER A 155 19.61 -10.18 -38.93
CA SER A 155 20.74 -9.27 -39.10
C SER A 155 20.91 -8.42 -37.82
N THR A 156 22.15 -8.07 -37.50
CA THR A 156 22.54 -7.34 -36.31
C THR A 156 23.35 -6.11 -36.63
N ASN A 157 23.31 -5.09 -35.74
CA ASN A 157 24.21 -3.93 -35.78
C ASN A 157 24.29 -3.18 -37.13
N THR A 158 23.19 -3.10 -37.87
CA THR A 158 23.19 -2.25 -39.08
C THR A 158 23.20 -0.79 -38.62
N VAL A 159 24.37 -0.13 -38.72
CA VAL A 159 24.61 1.24 -38.29
C VAL A 159 24.05 2.20 -39.33
N THR A 160 23.28 3.20 -38.88
CA THR A 160 22.74 4.29 -39.68
C THR A 160 23.18 5.65 -39.12
N GLY A 161 22.87 6.75 -39.81
CA GLY A 161 23.25 8.10 -39.37
C GLY A 161 22.62 8.53 -38.05
N ASN A 162 21.49 7.90 -37.62
CA ASN A 162 20.78 8.22 -36.41
C ASN A 162 20.36 7.00 -35.58
N GLY A 163 21.04 5.86 -35.71
CA GLY A 163 20.73 4.71 -34.87
C GLY A 163 21.19 3.36 -35.40
N ILE A 164 20.64 2.33 -34.78
CA ILE A 164 21.00 0.93 -35.05
C ILE A 164 19.74 0.15 -35.44
N LEU A 165 19.84 -0.59 -36.54
CA LEU A 165 18.78 -1.48 -36.99
C LEU A 165 19.19 -2.95 -36.78
N PHE A 166 18.32 -3.69 -36.13
CA PHE A 166 18.31 -5.15 -36.05
C PHE A 166 17.13 -5.70 -36.83
N THR A 167 17.28 -6.84 -37.45
CA THR A 167 16.16 -7.56 -38.06
C THR A 167 15.90 -8.87 -37.36
N LEU A 168 14.61 -9.19 -37.15
CA LEU A 168 14.17 -10.34 -36.38
C LEU A 168 13.56 -11.42 -37.27
N ALA A 169 13.82 -12.69 -36.92
CA ALA A 169 13.19 -13.86 -37.53
C ALA A 169 11.75 -14.06 -37.04
N GLU A 170 11.36 -13.44 -35.94
CA GLU A 170 10.01 -13.46 -35.36
C GLU A 170 9.66 -12.08 -34.79
N LYS A 171 8.38 -11.76 -34.77
CA LYS A 171 7.85 -10.55 -34.12
C LYS A 171 8.06 -10.64 -32.60
N ALA A 172 8.53 -9.56 -31.97
CA ALA A 172 8.57 -9.48 -30.51
C ALA A 172 7.17 -9.35 -29.92
N ASP A 173 6.83 -10.25 -29.00
CA ASP A 173 5.52 -10.26 -28.37
C ASP A 173 5.42 -9.15 -27.32
N TYR A 174 4.28 -8.49 -27.26
CA TYR A 174 3.96 -7.61 -26.16
C TYR A 174 3.47 -8.42 -24.96
N VAL A 175 4.13 -8.23 -23.82
CA VAL A 175 3.72 -8.85 -22.55
C VAL A 175 3.16 -7.77 -21.64
N PRO A 176 1.86 -7.83 -21.30
CA PRO A 176 1.27 -6.86 -20.38
C PRO A 176 1.88 -6.99 -18.99
N ASN A 177 1.93 -5.89 -18.23
CA ASN A 177 2.19 -5.98 -16.80
C ASN A 177 0.93 -6.47 -16.04
N ILE A 178 1.08 -6.68 -14.72
CA ILE A 178 -0.02 -7.20 -13.89
C ILE A 178 -1.24 -6.28 -13.98
N PHE A 179 -1.06 -4.96 -13.90
CA PHE A 179 -2.14 -3.99 -13.95
C PHE A 179 -2.86 -3.98 -15.31
N GLU A 180 -2.11 -4.07 -16.40
CA GLU A 180 -2.66 -4.16 -17.75
C GLU A 180 -3.39 -5.48 -18.01
N TYR A 181 -2.81 -6.60 -17.55
CA TYR A 181 -3.40 -7.93 -17.75
C TYR A 181 -4.79 -8.07 -17.14
N VAL A 182 -4.99 -7.49 -15.94
CA VAL A 182 -6.31 -7.51 -15.27
C VAL A 182 -7.43 -6.94 -16.15
N LYS A 183 -7.13 -6.03 -17.08
CA LYS A 183 -8.14 -5.51 -18.03
C LYS A 183 -8.67 -6.54 -19.01
N SER A 184 -7.84 -7.50 -19.40
CA SER A 184 -8.12 -8.45 -20.47
C SER A 184 -8.65 -9.80 -19.99
N ASP A 185 -8.52 -10.11 -18.69
CA ASP A 185 -8.97 -11.38 -18.12
C ASP A 185 -10.41 -11.28 -17.60
N PRO A 186 -11.40 -11.94 -18.23
CA PRO A 186 -12.80 -11.88 -17.83
C PRO A 186 -13.06 -12.46 -16.43
N ASP A 187 -12.21 -13.35 -15.92
CA ASP A 187 -12.32 -13.87 -14.55
C ASP A 187 -12.01 -12.78 -13.50
N LEU A 188 -11.34 -11.69 -13.88
CA LEU A 188 -10.89 -10.60 -13.02
C LEU A 188 -11.65 -9.28 -13.23
N ASP A 189 -12.83 -9.29 -13.88
CA ASP A 189 -13.61 -8.07 -14.13
C ASP A 189 -13.92 -7.27 -12.86
N SER A 190 -14.17 -7.94 -11.74
CA SER A 190 -14.43 -7.28 -10.46
C SER A 190 -13.18 -6.56 -9.94
N VAL A 191 -12.01 -7.18 -10.02
CA VAL A 191 -10.72 -6.57 -9.68
C VAL A 191 -10.43 -5.41 -10.61
N LYS A 192 -10.61 -5.59 -11.93
CA LYS A 192 -10.45 -4.53 -12.93
C LYS A 192 -11.29 -3.30 -12.59
N ASN A 193 -12.60 -3.50 -12.36
CA ASN A 193 -13.52 -2.41 -12.06
C ASN A 193 -13.14 -1.66 -10.79
N PHE A 194 -12.49 -2.31 -9.85
CA PHE A 194 -12.02 -1.68 -8.64
C PHE A 194 -10.68 -0.95 -8.84
N LEU A 195 -9.69 -1.57 -9.48
CA LEU A 195 -8.38 -0.95 -9.75
C LEU A 195 -8.47 0.30 -10.64
N TYR A 196 -9.41 0.29 -11.61
CA TYR A 196 -9.64 1.38 -12.56
C TYR A 196 -10.83 2.27 -12.17
N MET A 197 -11.29 2.19 -10.93
CA MET A 197 -12.46 2.92 -10.47
C MET A 197 -12.27 4.43 -10.58
N SER A 198 -13.30 5.11 -11.11
CA SER A 198 -13.37 6.57 -11.20
C SER A 198 -14.42 7.18 -10.29
N LYS A 199 -15.30 6.37 -9.70
CA LYS A 199 -16.35 6.75 -8.73
C LYS A 199 -16.63 5.56 -7.80
N PRO A 200 -16.89 5.76 -6.50
CA PRO A 200 -16.94 7.06 -5.78
C PRO A 200 -15.57 7.69 -5.56
N TYR A 201 -14.47 6.95 -5.75
CA TYR A 201 -13.10 7.44 -5.68
C TYR A 201 -12.43 7.30 -7.04
N GLN A 202 -11.58 8.26 -7.39
CA GLN A 202 -10.75 8.19 -8.58
C GLN A 202 -9.35 7.73 -8.17
N PHE A 203 -9.16 6.42 -8.07
CA PHE A 203 -7.85 5.87 -7.73
C PHE A 203 -6.83 6.08 -8.85
N HIS A 204 -7.25 5.84 -10.09
CA HIS A 204 -6.37 6.00 -11.25
C HIS A 204 -6.49 7.41 -11.82
N GLN A 205 -5.41 8.19 -11.75
CA GLN A 205 -5.36 9.58 -12.18
C GLN A 205 -4.24 9.78 -13.19
N ILE A 206 -4.46 10.66 -14.14
CA ILE A 206 -3.41 11.18 -15.01
C ILE A 206 -3.05 12.57 -14.48
N ILE A 207 -1.82 12.71 -14.00
CA ILE A 207 -1.31 13.95 -13.39
C ILE A 207 -0.39 14.61 -14.40
N PHE A 208 -0.60 15.90 -14.65
CA PHE A 208 0.31 16.73 -15.43
C PHE A 208 1.59 16.97 -14.64
N ASP A 209 2.74 16.62 -15.23
CA ASP A 209 4.05 16.87 -14.63
C ASP A 209 4.68 18.13 -15.24
N ALA A 210 4.51 19.24 -14.54
CA ALA A 210 5.08 20.53 -14.97
C ALA A 210 6.62 20.53 -14.99
N SER A 211 7.26 19.71 -14.15
CA SER A 211 8.73 19.66 -14.02
C SER A 211 9.39 18.92 -15.18
N ALA A 212 8.70 17.91 -15.71
CA ALA A 212 9.16 17.12 -16.86
C ALA A 212 8.69 17.70 -18.21
N SER A 213 7.76 18.67 -18.19
CA SER A 213 7.19 19.28 -19.40
C SER A 213 8.04 20.45 -19.90
N VAL A 214 8.09 20.65 -21.22
CA VAL A 214 8.86 21.72 -21.84
C VAL A 214 8.08 23.04 -21.77
N PRO A 215 8.53 24.06 -21.00
CA PRO A 215 7.82 25.32 -20.89
C PRO A 215 7.87 26.11 -22.21
N GLY A 216 6.74 26.67 -22.60
CA GLY A 216 6.58 27.58 -23.72
C GLY A 216 6.33 29.04 -23.25
N GLU A 217 5.45 29.74 -23.94
CA GLU A 217 5.12 31.13 -23.63
C GLU A 217 4.15 31.29 -22.45
N ILE A 218 4.26 32.41 -21.74
CA ILE A 218 3.26 32.78 -20.74
C ILE A 218 2.18 33.61 -21.44
N ILE A 219 0.97 33.06 -21.58
CA ILE A 219 -0.16 33.73 -22.20
C ILE A 219 -1.18 34.09 -21.13
N LYS A 220 -1.48 35.40 -21.01
CA LYS A 220 -2.42 35.92 -19.98
C LYS A 220 -2.09 35.48 -18.55
N GLY A 221 -0.80 35.37 -18.22
CA GLY A 221 -0.33 34.98 -16.90
C GLY A 221 -0.35 33.47 -16.62
N GLN A 222 -0.71 32.63 -17.61
CA GLN A 222 -0.67 31.16 -17.50
C GLN A 222 0.51 30.63 -18.32
N GLN A 223 1.26 29.72 -17.72
CA GLN A 223 2.33 28.99 -18.40
C GLN A 223 1.71 28.02 -19.40
N HIS A 224 2.06 28.15 -20.68
CA HIS A 224 1.79 27.15 -21.71
C HIS A 224 3.03 26.26 -21.87
N TYR A 225 2.81 25.03 -22.32
CA TYR A 225 3.88 24.06 -22.51
C TYR A 225 3.95 23.65 -23.98
N LEU A 226 5.15 23.59 -24.53
CA LEU A 226 5.40 23.12 -25.91
C LEU A 226 5.24 21.61 -26.00
N ASP A 227 5.63 20.92 -24.95
CA ASP A 227 5.40 19.49 -24.76
C ASP A 227 4.91 19.24 -23.34
N SER A 228 3.91 18.38 -23.20
CA SER A 228 3.23 18.11 -21.94
C SER A 228 3.48 16.66 -21.52
N VAL A 229 4.25 16.48 -20.47
CA VAL A 229 4.45 15.18 -19.85
C VAL A 229 3.37 14.94 -18.83
N THR A 230 2.79 13.74 -18.86
CA THR A 230 1.82 13.29 -17.86
C THR A 230 2.34 12.01 -17.19
N ALA A 231 2.19 11.94 -15.87
CA ALA A 231 2.40 10.73 -15.10
C ALA A 231 1.04 10.10 -14.75
N THR A 232 1.01 8.79 -14.68
CA THR A 232 -0.14 8.07 -14.11
C THR A 232 0.11 7.83 -12.63
N TYR A 233 -0.90 8.05 -11.82
CA TYR A 233 -0.88 7.79 -10.38
C TYR A 233 -2.09 6.95 -10.01
N ASN A 234 -1.90 5.92 -9.20
CA ASN A 234 -2.99 5.13 -8.65
C ASN A 234 -2.86 5.05 -7.13
N GLU A 235 -3.73 5.80 -6.43
CA GLU A 235 -3.71 5.89 -4.97
C GLU A 235 -3.95 4.53 -4.29
N LEU A 236 -4.71 3.63 -4.92
CA LEU A 236 -4.92 2.29 -4.39
C LEU A 236 -3.61 1.49 -4.36
N LEU A 237 -2.83 1.54 -5.44
CA LEU A 237 -1.56 0.84 -5.53
C LEU A 237 -0.52 1.42 -4.57
N ASP A 238 -0.42 2.74 -4.51
CA ASP A 238 0.60 3.46 -3.75
C ASP A 238 0.32 3.45 -2.24
N ARG A 239 -0.93 3.70 -1.84
CA ARG A 239 -1.26 3.96 -0.43
C ARG A 239 -1.86 2.77 0.31
N TRP A 240 -2.59 1.90 -0.41
CA TRP A 240 -3.40 0.87 0.21
C TRP A 240 -2.90 -0.55 -0.06
N LEU A 241 -2.28 -0.78 -1.20
CA LEU A 241 -1.69 -2.08 -1.52
C LEU A 241 -0.17 -2.11 -1.30
N ASP A 242 0.48 -0.94 -1.30
CA ASP A 242 1.95 -0.79 -1.29
C ASP A 242 2.62 -1.63 -2.39
N ALA A 243 1.98 -1.72 -3.54
CA ALA A 243 2.43 -2.55 -4.65
C ALA A 243 2.17 -1.86 -6.00
N TYR A 244 3.23 -1.47 -6.67
CA TYR A 244 3.20 -0.75 -7.95
C TYR A 244 3.01 -1.72 -9.12
N LEU A 245 1.80 -2.28 -9.24
CA LEU A 245 1.47 -3.30 -10.23
C LEU A 245 1.50 -2.78 -11.68
N ASP A 246 1.54 -1.47 -11.87
CA ASP A 246 1.64 -0.76 -13.15
C ASP A 246 3.08 -0.37 -13.52
N ALA A 247 4.04 -0.50 -12.60
CA ALA A 247 5.44 -0.15 -12.83
C ALA A 247 6.24 -1.34 -13.40
N GLU A 248 7.06 -1.05 -14.40
CA GLU A 248 7.89 -2.09 -15.07
C GLU A 248 9.20 -2.38 -14.32
N ASP A 249 9.64 -1.51 -13.44
CA ASP A 249 10.82 -1.67 -12.60
C ASP A 249 10.56 -2.39 -11.28
N SER A 250 9.31 -2.75 -11.03
CA SER A 250 8.86 -3.54 -9.89
C SER A 250 8.47 -4.95 -10.33
N CYS A 251 8.56 -5.94 -9.44
CA CYS A 251 8.24 -7.32 -9.79
C CYS A 251 7.51 -8.04 -8.66
N TYR A 252 6.29 -8.53 -8.95
CA TYR A 252 5.41 -9.11 -7.93
C TYR A 252 4.90 -10.51 -8.30
N TYR A 253 4.58 -11.27 -7.25
CA TYR A 253 3.57 -12.31 -7.28
C TYR A 253 2.26 -11.73 -6.75
N ALA A 254 1.20 -11.73 -7.54
CA ALA A 254 -0.10 -11.18 -7.18
C ALA A 254 -1.16 -12.28 -7.13
N LEU A 255 -1.68 -12.56 -5.92
CA LEU A 255 -2.81 -13.47 -5.75
C LEU A 255 -4.10 -12.68 -5.97
N MET A 256 -4.85 -13.05 -6.99
CA MET A 256 -6.07 -12.34 -7.42
C MET A 256 -7.30 -13.23 -7.29
N PRO A 257 -8.34 -12.77 -6.58
CA PRO A 257 -9.61 -13.49 -6.50
C PRO A 257 -10.38 -13.41 -7.82
N THR A 258 -11.00 -14.51 -8.21
CA THR A 258 -11.96 -14.49 -9.33
C THR A 258 -13.21 -13.67 -8.97
N ASN A 259 -14.02 -13.31 -9.98
CA ASN A 259 -15.26 -12.55 -9.76
C ASN A 259 -16.19 -13.21 -8.74
N LYS A 260 -16.27 -14.55 -8.73
CA LYS A 260 -17.07 -15.28 -7.75
C LYS A 260 -16.56 -15.07 -6.34
N LEU A 261 -15.28 -15.33 -6.13
CA LEU A 261 -14.65 -15.16 -4.81
C LEU A 261 -14.70 -13.71 -4.33
N TRP A 262 -14.47 -12.75 -5.24
CA TRP A 262 -14.62 -11.32 -4.94
C TRP A 262 -15.98 -10.97 -4.36
N LYS A 263 -17.04 -11.45 -5.00
CA LYS A 263 -18.42 -11.21 -4.54
C LYS A 263 -18.65 -11.80 -3.15
N GLU A 264 -18.23 -13.05 -2.94
CA GLU A 264 -18.38 -13.75 -1.65
C GLU A 264 -17.64 -13.01 -0.52
N GLN A 265 -16.39 -12.57 -0.78
CA GLN A 265 -15.61 -11.84 0.22
C GLN A 265 -16.16 -10.43 0.45
N TYR A 266 -16.64 -9.76 -0.59
CA TYR A 266 -17.28 -8.46 -0.44
C TYR A 266 -18.52 -8.53 0.47
N GLU A 267 -19.42 -9.51 0.24
CA GLU A 267 -20.63 -9.69 1.04
C GLU A 267 -20.32 -9.96 2.53
N LYS A 268 -19.25 -10.71 2.81
CA LYS A 268 -18.78 -10.96 4.17
C LYS A 268 -18.18 -9.71 4.81
N ASN A 269 -17.32 -8.99 4.08
CA ASN A 269 -16.60 -7.83 4.60
C ASN A 269 -17.52 -6.61 4.75
N ALA A 270 -18.49 -6.43 3.85
CA ALA A 270 -19.37 -5.26 3.85
C ALA A 270 -20.16 -5.09 5.17
N GLN A 271 -20.44 -6.16 5.89
CA GLN A 271 -21.11 -6.11 7.18
C GLN A 271 -20.25 -5.48 8.28
N LEU A 272 -18.92 -5.54 8.13
CA LEU A 272 -17.96 -5.01 9.10
C LEU A 272 -17.70 -3.50 8.93
N PHE A 273 -18.15 -2.91 7.84
CA PHE A 273 -17.90 -1.50 7.51
C PHE A 273 -19.22 -0.72 7.38
N GLN A 274 -20.10 -0.85 8.38
CA GLN A 274 -21.33 -0.09 8.46
C GLN A 274 -21.09 1.21 9.22
N TYR A 275 -21.18 2.35 8.55
CA TYR A 275 -21.04 3.68 9.17
C TYR A 275 -22.39 4.29 9.45
N ASP A 276 -22.48 5.18 10.44
CA ASP A 276 -23.69 5.93 10.71
C ASP A 276 -24.03 6.93 9.59
N LYS A 277 -25.29 7.37 9.55
CA LYS A 277 -25.80 8.24 8.48
C LYS A 277 -25.20 9.65 8.46
N GLN A 278 -24.55 10.08 9.53
CA GLN A 278 -23.97 11.43 9.64
C GLN A 278 -22.52 11.47 9.16
N VAL A 279 -21.87 10.31 8.98
CA VAL A 279 -20.50 10.23 8.48
C VAL A 279 -20.43 10.76 7.04
N LEU A 280 -19.59 11.78 6.85
CA LEU A 280 -19.36 12.35 5.53
C LEU A 280 -18.70 11.32 4.61
N GLY A 281 -19.30 11.11 3.43
CA GLY A 281 -18.79 10.12 2.47
C GLY A 281 -19.09 8.66 2.87
N ARG A 282 -20.03 8.42 3.78
CA ARG A 282 -20.45 7.10 4.27
C ARG A 282 -20.56 6.04 3.18
N ASP A 283 -21.34 6.32 2.14
CA ASP A 283 -21.57 5.33 1.07
C ASP A 283 -20.30 4.98 0.30
N SER A 284 -19.40 5.95 0.17
CA SER A 284 -18.09 5.74 -0.42
C SER A 284 -17.19 4.87 0.46
N LEU A 285 -17.16 5.12 1.78
CA LEU A 285 -16.40 4.30 2.74
C LEU A 285 -16.92 2.87 2.76
N MET A 286 -18.25 2.67 2.81
CA MET A 286 -18.91 1.37 2.75
C MET A 286 -18.64 0.63 1.43
N TYR A 287 -18.43 1.36 0.35
CA TYR A 287 -18.08 0.77 -0.93
C TYR A 287 -16.60 0.35 -1.00
N VAL A 288 -15.70 1.18 -0.50
CA VAL A 288 -14.25 1.05 -0.75
C VAL A 288 -13.57 0.11 0.24
N TRP A 289 -13.77 0.28 1.55
CA TRP A 289 -13.05 -0.49 2.56
C TRP A 289 -13.20 -2.01 2.45
N PRO A 290 -14.43 -2.55 2.27
CA PRO A 290 -14.59 -4.00 2.10
C PRO A 290 -13.82 -4.56 0.90
N ARG A 291 -13.60 -3.74 -0.12
CA ARG A 291 -12.89 -4.13 -1.36
C ARG A 291 -11.38 -3.98 -1.23
N ILE A 292 -10.91 -2.94 -0.56
CA ILE A 292 -9.48 -2.80 -0.23
C ILE A 292 -9.00 -4.08 0.44
N TYR A 293 -9.73 -4.57 1.43
CA TYR A 293 -9.34 -5.75 2.19
C TYR A 293 -9.51 -7.11 1.48
N ILE A 294 -9.98 -7.10 0.24
CA ILE A 294 -9.88 -8.29 -0.62
C ILE A 294 -8.51 -8.32 -1.35
N LEU A 295 -7.88 -7.18 -1.57
CA LEU A 295 -6.62 -7.08 -2.30
C LEU A 295 -5.41 -6.78 -1.40
N ALA A 296 -5.60 -6.02 -0.32
CA ALA A 296 -4.50 -5.65 0.58
C ALA A 296 -3.79 -6.90 1.12
N GLY A 297 -2.47 -6.91 1.05
CA GLY A 297 -1.68 -8.04 1.53
C GLY A 297 -1.62 -9.26 0.59
N MET A 298 -2.20 -9.18 -0.62
CA MET A 298 -2.20 -10.27 -1.61
C MET A 298 -1.12 -10.11 -2.69
N GLN A 299 -0.26 -9.13 -2.57
CA GLN A 299 0.89 -8.89 -3.45
C GLN A 299 2.18 -9.18 -2.68
N PHE A 300 3.13 -9.85 -3.33
CA PHE A 300 4.39 -10.29 -2.74
C PHE A 300 5.52 -9.89 -3.66
N ASN A 301 6.54 -9.23 -3.14
CA ASN A 301 7.71 -8.84 -3.91
C ASN A 301 8.47 -10.09 -4.39
N LYS A 302 8.63 -10.24 -5.70
CA LYS A 302 9.31 -11.40 -6.29
C LYS A 302 10.81 -11.38 -6.02
N THR A 303 11.39 -10.21 -5.86
CA THR A 303 12.83 -10.07 -5.57
C THR A 303 13.14 -10.57 -4.16
N ASP A 304 12.28 -10.27 -3.17
CA ASP A 304 12.46 -10.69 -1.79
C ASP A 304 12.03 -12.14 -1.56
N ASN A 305 11.15 -12.66 -2.43
CA ASN A 305 10.62 -14.02 -2.37
C ASN A 305 10.86 -14.77 -3.69
N PRO A 306 12.12 -14.97 -4.13
CA PRO A 306 12.43 -15.49 -5.48
C PRO A 306 11.96 -16.93 -5.71
N LEU A 307 11.75 -17.70 -4.64
CA LEU A 307 11.28 -19.09 -4.70
C LEU A 307 9.76 -19.22 -4.64
N LEU A 308 9.03 -18.12 -4.41
CA LEU A 308 7.57 -18.14 -4.33
C LEU A 308 6.97 -18.65 -5.65
N GLY A 309 6.03 -19.58 -5.56
CA GLY A 309 5.43 -20.25 -6.71
C GLY A 309 6.26 -21.40 -7.31
N THR A 310 7.45 -21.68 -6.77
CA THR A 310 8.37 -22.71 -7.31
C THR A 310 8.66 -23.85 -6.33
N THR A 311 8.41 -23.68 -5.02
CA THR A 311 8.77 -24.64 -3.97
C THR A 311 7.86 -24.56 -2.77
N GLU A 312 7.64 -25.71 -2.09
CA GLU A 312 6.94 -25.83 -0.82
C GLU A 312 7.84 -25.53 0.40
N ALA A 313 9.12 -25.22 0.18
CA ALA A 313 10.11 -25.02 1.26
C ALA A 313 10.04 -23.65 1.94
N ILE A 314 9.06 -22.80 1.59
CA ILE A 314 8.89 -21.46 2.17
C ILE A 314 8.07 -21.59 3.46
N ASP A 315 8.67 -21.22 4.59
CA ASP A 315 8.01 -21.25 5.90
C ASP A 315 7.03 -20.08 6.09
N SER A 316 7.35 -18.91 5.53
CA SER A 316 6.48 -17.72 5.59
C SER A 316 6.73 -16.79 4.43
N ILE A 317 5.72 -15.97 4.11
CA ILE A 317 5.82 -14.86 3.14
C ILE A 317 5.18 -13.60 3.73
N GLU A 318 5.76 -12.47 3.40
CA GLU A 318 5.31 -11.16 3.82
C GLU A 318 5.04 -10.28 2.61
N SER A 319 3.93 -9.54 2.65
CA SER A 319 3.60 -8.57 1.61
C SER A 319 4.20 -7.19 1.91
N PRO A 320 4.45 -6.32 0.89
CA PRO A 320 4.82 -4.92 1.13
C PRO A 320 3.81 -4.17 2.01
N TYR A 321 2.53 -4.50 1.89
CA TYR A 321 1.47 -4.00 2.77
C TYR A 321 1.73 -4.32 4.24
N ALA A 322 2.16 -5.55 4.58
CA ALA A 322 2.49 -5.94 5.94
C ALA A 322 3.65 -5.12 6.51
N ILE A 323 4.69 -4.91 5.71
CA ILE A 323 5.86 -4.09 6.10
C ILE A 323 5.42 -2.64 6.35
N SER A 324 4.65 -2.06 5.45
CA SER A 324 4.14 -0.70 5.58
C SER A 324 3.18 -0.55 6.76
N TYR A 325 2.29 -1.52 6.97
CA TYR A 325 1.39 -1.57 8.12
C TYR A 325 2.18 -1.62 9.43
N SER A 326 3.14 -2.52 9.54
CA SER A 326 4.02 -2.66 10.69
C SER A 326 4.77 -1.36 11.00
N ASN A 327 5.31 -0.68 9.98
CA ASN A 327 5.99 0.61 10.14
C ASN A 327 5.06 1.74 10.59
N ARG A 328 3.82 1.74 10.15
CA ARG A 328 2.79 2.70 10.60
C ARG A 328 2.41 2.43 12.05
N LYS A 329 2.20 1.18 12.41
CA LYS A 329 1.77 0.77 13.76
C LYS A 329 2.87 0.84 14.80
N ARG A 330 4.15 0.73 14.45
CA ARG A 330 5.29 1.01 15.37
C ARG A 330 5.28 2.43 15.94
N ARG A 331 4.52 3.35 15.33
CA ARG A 331 4.27 4.70 15.87
C ARG A 331 3.15 4.73 16.91
N TYR A 332 2.31 3.69 16.99
CA TYR A 332 1.05 3.67 17.72
C TYR A 332 0.86 2.40 18.57
N GLY A 333 1.92 1.69 18.91
CA GLY A 333 1.89 0.54 19.80
C GLY A 333 2.45 -0.76 19.24
N SER A 334 2.80 -1.66 20.12
CA SER A 334 3.33 -2.99 19.84
C SER A 334 2.22 -3.93 19.37
N TYR A 335 2.40 -4.56 18.20
CA TYR A 335 1.47 -5.57 17.67
C TYR A 335 2.19 -6.89 17.47
N ASP A 336 1.62 -7.96 17.99
CA ASP A 336 2.16 -9.32 17.84
C ASP A 336 1.77 -9.96 16.49
N ILE A 337 0.87 -9.34 15.74
CA ILE A 337 0.34 -9.87 14.48
C ILE A 337 0.54 -8.84 13.36
N HIS A 338 1.09 -9.29 12.22
CA HIS A 338 1.35 -8.49 11.04
C HIS A 338 0.38 -8.86 9.91
N PRO A 339 -0.61 -8.01 9.56
CA PRO A 339 -1.50 -8.28 8.44
C PRO A 339 -0.71 -8.42 7.13
N GLY A 340 -0.97 -9.50 6.38
CA GLY A 340 -0.22 -9.79 5.14
C GLY A 340 1.08 -10.59 5.37
N LEU A 341 1.32 -11.11 6.57
CA LEU A 341 2.31 -12.14 6.87
C LEU A 341 1.62 -13.51 6.95
N TYR A 342 1.99 -14.44 6.09
CA TYR A 342 1.37 -15.75 6.00
C TYR A 342 2.39 -16.86 6.21
N TYR A 343 2.03 -17.83 7.07
CA TYR A 343 2.87 -18.96 7.39
C TYR A 343 2.50 -20.18 6.54
N LYS A 344 3.50 -20.94 6.12
CA LYS A 344 3.38 -22.17 5.33
C LYS A 344 2.43 -22.03 4.12
N PRO A 345 2.70 -21.08 3.21
CA PRO A 345 1.76 -20.71 2.15
C PRO A 345 1.45 -21.85 1.17
N TYR A 346 2.24 -22.92 1.13
CA TYR A 346 2.03 -24.10 0.29
C TYR A 346 1.56 -25.34 1.05
N ALA A 347 1.36 -25.24 2.39
CA ALA A 347 0.95 -26.40 3.17
C ALA A 347 -0.50 -26.80 2.86
N GLN A 348 -0.70 -28.08 2.47
CA GLN A 348 -2.03 -28.60 2.20
C GLN A 348 -2.78 -28.87 3.52
N PRO A 349 -4.12 -28.66 3.55
CA PRO A 349 -4.95 -28.10 2.48
C PRO A 349 -5.08 -26.55 2.54
N ASP A 350 -4.58 -25.92 3.59
CA ASP A 350 -4.99 -24.55 3.98
C ASP A 350 -4.00 -23.45 3.58
N GLY A 351 -2.88 -23.79 2.97
CA GLY A 351 -1.88 -22.81 2.54
C GLY A 351 -2.41 -21.84 1.48
N LEU A 352 -1.96 -20.59 1.54
CA LEU A 352 -2.44 -19.49 0.70
C LEU A 352 -2.36 -19.78 -0.81
N PHE A 353 -1.34 -20.52 -1.25
CA PHE A 353 -1.13 -20.88 -2.66
C PHE A 353 -1.55 -22.31 -3.00
N THR A 354 -2.36 -22.93 -2.18
CA THR A 354 -3.00 -24.20 -2.54
C THR A 354 -4.25 -23.95 -3.39
N ASP A 355 -4.56 -24.88 -4.30
CA ASP A 355 -5.74 -24.82 -5.18
C ASP A 355 -5.80 -23.55 -6.07
N ILE A 356 -4.65 -23.11 -6.57
CA ILE A 356 -4.59 -22.02 -7.55
C ILE A 356 -5.28 -22.44 -8.85
N LYS A 357 -6.28 -21.68 -9.29
CA LYS A 357 -7.06 -21.93 -10.51
C LYS A 357 -6.24 -21.76 -11.79
N GLY A 358 -5.25 -20.88 -11.77
CA GLY A 358 -4.36 -20.62 -12.89
C GLY A 358 -3.39 -19.49 -12.61
N GLN A 359 -2.33 -19.42 -13.41
CA GLN A 359 -1.34 -18.36 -13.32
C GLN A 359 -1.00 -17.78 -14.68
N LYS A 360 -0.57 -16.53 -14.71
CA LYS A 360 -0.11 -15.81 -15.91
C LYS A 360 1.17 -15.06 -15.61
N VAL A 361 2.19 -15.28 -16.44
CA VAL A 361 3.41 -14.47 -16.40
C VAL A 361 3.13 -13.15 -17.12
N CYS A 362 3.48 -12.06 -16.44
CA CYS A 362 3.42 -10.68 -16.90
C CYS A 362 4.82 -10.08 -16.99
N SER A 363 4.98 -8.91 -17.62
CA SER A 363 6.30 -8.26 -17.74
C SER A 363 6.92 -7.91 -16.37
N ASN A 364 6.09 -7.57 -15.40
CA ASN A 364 6.50 -7.21 -14.05
C ASN A 364 6.06 -8.23 -12.97
N GLY A 365 5.90 -9.50 -13.31
CA GLY A 365 5.61 -10.52 -12.32
C GLY A 365 4.70 -11.64 -12.76
N VAL A 366 3.96 -12.20 -11.80
CA VAL A 366 3.06 -13.33 -12.02
C VAL A 366 1.73 -13.09 -11.33
N ILE A 367 0.63 -13.22 -12.05
CA ILE A 367 -0.72 -13.31 -11.47
C ILE A 367 -1.04 -14.77 -11.18
N MET A 368 -1.50 -15.03 -9.97
CA MET A 368 -2.10 -16.30 -9.55
C MET A 368 -3.57 -16.07 -9.25
N LYS A 369 -4.47 -16.78 -9.94
CA LYS A 369 -5.93 -16.67 -9.73
C LYS A 369 -6.41 -17.72 -8.74
N THR A 370 -7.32 -17.32 -7.84
CA THR A 370 -7.93 -18.26 -6.88
C THR A 370 -9.44 -18.12 -6.80
N ASP A 371 -10.13 -19.25 -6.62
CA ASP A 371 -11.55 -19.34 -6.30
C ASP A 371 -11.80 -19.59 -4.79
N HIS A 372 -10.73 -19.73 -4.01
CA HIS A 372 -10.77 -20.11 -2.60
C HIS A 372 -10.10 -19.05 -1.74
N TRP A 373 -10.81 -18.60 -0.70
CA TRP A 373 -10.26 -17.68 0.28
C TRP A 373 -9.59 -18.48 1.41
N LYS A 374 -8.27 -18.44 1.46
CA LYS A 374 -7.43 -19.17 2.44
C LYS A 374 -6.90 -18.26 3.56
N VAL A 375 -7.28 -16.99 3.55
CA VAL A 375 -6.79 -16.00 4.51
C VAL A 375 -7.73 -15.96 5.70
N LYS A 376 -7.19 -16.16 6.90
CA LYS A 376 -7.92 -15.94 8.14
C LYS A 376 -8.07 -14.46 8.41
N ARG A 377 -9.19 -14.04 9.00
CA ARG A 377 -9.45 -12.63 9.28
C ARG A 377 -8.39 -12.01 10.19
N ASN A 378 -7.90 -12.76 11.18
CA ASN A 378 -6.85 -12.34 12.10
C ASN A 378 -5.45 -12.28 11.47
N GLU A 379 -5.24 -12.89 10.33
CA GLU A 379 -4.00 -12.78 9.54
C GLU A 379 -4.06 -11.60 8.56
N HIS A 380 -5.17 -10.88 8.51
CA HIS A 380 -5.41 -9.85 7.52
C HIS A 380 -5.79 -8.51 8.18
N PHE A 381 -7.04 -8.08 8.12
CA PHE A 381 -7.45 -6.75 8.58
C PHE A 381 -8.10 -6.71 9.96
N LEU A 382 -8.60 -7.85 10.46
CA LEU A 382 -9.24 -7.93 11.76
C LEU A 382 -8.19 -8.18 12.83
N GLN A 383 -7.57 -7.12 13.29
CA GLN A 383 -6.50 -7.14 14.28
C GLN A 383 -7.00 -6.73 15.66
N GLN A 384 -6.24 -7.10 16.70
CA GLN A 384 -6.40 -6.52 18.02
C GLN A 384 -6.17 -5.00 17.93
N ILE A 385 -7.05 -4.23 18.58
CA ILE A 385 -6.92 -2.79 18.72
C ILE A 385 -6.28 -2.50 20.08
N ILE A 386 -5.21 -1.72 20.09
CA ILE A 386 -4.57 -1.23 21.32
C ILE A 386 -4.58 0.31 21.28
N MET A 387 -5.23 0.90 22.27
CA MET A 387 -5.28 2.34 22.45
C MET A 387 -4.41 2.70 23.65
N GLU A 388 -3.19 3.15 23.38
CA GLU A 388 -2.23 3.54 24.41
C GLU A 388 -2.72 4.79 25.14
N ALA A 389 -2.69 4.75 26.46
CA ALA A 389 -3.25 5.82 27.28
C ALA A 389 -2.44 7.12 27.23
N GLU A 390 -1.14 7.04 26.92
CA GLU A 390 -0.23 8.18 26.81
C GLU A 390 -0.39 8.96 25.50
N TYR A 391 -1.04 8.39 24.48
CA TYR A 391 -1.21 9.10 23.22
C TYR A 391 -2.28 10.19 23.32
N THR A 392 -1.97 11.35 22.78
CA THR A 392 -2.88 12.51 22.80
C THR A 392 -4.18 12.27 22.03
N SER A 393 -4.14 11.38 21.02
CA SER A 393 -5.34 10.98 20.27
C SER A 393 -6.28 10.09 21.08
N THR A 394 -5.76 9.36 22.05
CA THR A 394 -6.55 8.49 22.92
C THR A 394 -7.33 9.29 23.96
N LEU A 395 -6.78 10.39 24.47
CA LEU A 395 -7.46 11.24 25.45
C LEU A 395 -8.52 12.13 24.78
N ASP A 396 -9.80 11.90 25.07
CA ASP A 396 -10.87 12.83 24.69
C ASP A 396 -11.03 13.94 25.74
N SER A 397 -11.33 13.57 26.99
CA SER A 397 -11.55 14.57 28.02
C SER A 397 -11.36 14.03 29.44
N LEU A 398 -11.20 14.96 30.37
CA LEU A 398 -11.16 14.69 31.82
C LEU A 398 -12.42 15.27 32.48
N SER A 399 -13.05 14.48 33.33
CA SER A 399 -14.21 14.93 34.11
C SER A 399 -13.91 15.00 35.62
N GLY A 400 -14.40 16.04 36.27
CA GLY A 400 -14.33 16.25 37.71
C GLY A 400 -15.66 16.79 38.23
N ALA A 401 -15.81 16.93 39.54
CA ALA A 401 -17.04 17.39 40.16
C ALA A 401 -17.45 18.82 39.76
N THR A 402 -16.51 19.64 39.33
CA THR A 402 -16.74 20.96 38.72
C THR A 402 -15.79 21.16 37.58
N PRO A 403 -16.07 22.10 36.64
CA PRO A 403 -15.17 22.41 35.53
C PRO A 403 -13.72 22.76 35.94
N ASP A 404 -13.59 23.39 37.12
CA ASP A 404 -12.30 23.84 37.66
C ASP A 404 -11.58 22.79 38.52
N ALA A 405 -12.20 21.65 38.77
CA ALA A 405 -11.71 20.59 39.65
C ALA A 405 -11.54 19.27 38.88
N LYS A 406 -10.92 19.33 37.73
CA LYS A 406 -10.56 18.14 36.93
C LYS A 406 -9.35 17.42 37.53
N PRO A 407 -9.32 16.08 37.44
CA PRO A 407 -8.10 15.33 37.79
C PRO A 407 -6.97 15.69 36.83
N SER A 408 -5.74 15.44 37.24
CA SER A 408 -4.62 15.47 36.31
C SER A 408 -4.46 14.12 35.61
N TRP A 409 -3.94 14.17 34.39
CA TRP A 409 -3.59 13.02 33.55
C TRP A 409 -2.11 13.11 33.25
N THR A 410 -1.32 12.27 33.90
CA THR A 410 0.13 12.45 33.95
C THR A 410 0.84 11.26 33.34
N TYR A 411 1.66 11.53 32.35
CA TYR A 411 2.54 10.60 31.67
C TYR A 411 3.66 10.11 32.59
N THR A 412 4.00 8.81 32.51
CA THR A 412 5.07 8.18 33.28
C THR A 412 5.78 7.11 32.44
N PRO A 413 7.08 7.26 32.17
CA PRO A 413 7.87 6.20 31.52
C PRO A 413 8.30 5.14 32.52
N VAL A 414 8.37 3.88 32.11
CA VAL A 414 8.96 2.77 32.84
C VAL A 414 10.45 2.66 32.51
N GLN A 415 11.30 2.78 33.49
CA GLN A 415 12.75 2.77 33.26
C GLN A 415 13.29 1.36 32.96
N PRO A 416 14.38 1.20 32.16
CA PRO A 416 14.92 -0.10 31.77
C PRO A 416 15.33 -1.02 32.90
N ASP A 417 15.67 -0.47 34.07
CA ASP A 417 16.06 -1.21 35.30
C ASP A 417 14.85 -1.61 36.15
N ASN A 418 13.64 -1.15 35.80
CA ASN A 418 12.42 -1.48 36.52
C ASN A 418 11.94 -2.91 36.17
N PRO A 419 11.50 -3.74 37.15
CA PRO A 419 10.97 -5.10 36.89
C PRO A 419 9.75 -5.17 35.98
N PHE A 420 9.09 -4.05 35.72
CA PHE A 420 7.94 -3.94 34.83
C PHE A 420 8.28 -3.46 33.40
N TYR A 421 9.56 -3.15 33.14
CA TYR A 421 10.03 -2.85 31.79
C TYR A 421 9.74 -4.03 30.87
N ASN A 422 9.25 -3.77 29.67
CA ASN A 422 8.73 -4.75 28.70
C ASN A 422 7.49 -5.56 29.16
N LYS A 423 6.84 -5.17 30.26
CA LYS A 423 5.54 -5.70 30.68
C LYS A 423 4.42 -4.68 30.55
N VAL A 424 4.78 -3.42 30.47
CA VAL A 424 3.93 -2.27 30.16
C VAL A 424 4.08 -1.99 28.68
N SER A 425 3.00 -1.76 27.97
CA SER A 425 3.02 -1.47 26.54
C SER A 425 3.86 -0.22 26.29
N ASP A 426 4.69 -0.24 25.25
CA ASP A 426 5.65 0.81 24.92
C ASP A 426 6.53 1.30 26.10
N ASN A 427 6.44 0.66 27.27
CA ASN A 427 7.08 1.03 28.52
C ASN A 427 6.67 2.42 29.05
N GLU A 428 5.43 2.79 28.81
CA GLU A 428 4.86 4.08 29.16
C GLU A 428 3.44 3.89 29.66
N TYR A 429 2.92 4.78 30.47
CA TYR A 429 1.52 4.77 30.90
C TYR A 429 1.08 6.13 31.41
N ASN A 430 -0.22 6.34 31.56
CA ASN A 430 -0.77 7.53 32.17
C ASN A 430 -1.46 7.28 33.50
N THR A 431 -1.36 8.26 34.39
CA THR A 431 -1.93 8.24 35.73
C THR A 431 -3.03 9.30 35.87
N LEU A 432 -4.22 8.86 36.25
CA LEU A 432 -5.32 9.71 36.68
C LEU A 432 -5.11 10.03 38.16
N ILE A 433 -4.79 11.29 38.47
CA ILE A 433 -4.48 11.75 39.84
C ILE A 433 -5.65 12.60 40.37
N PRO A 434 -6.19 12.25 41.54
CA PRO A 434 -7.33 12.93 42.12
C PRO A 434 -7.02 14.36 42.57
N THR A 435 -8.01 15.25 42.50
CA THR A 435 -7.96 16.61 43.05
C THR A 435 -8.90 16.77 44.27
N ASN A 436 -8.85 15.83 45.22
CA ASN A 436 -9.68 15.77 46.42
C ASN A 436 -11.17 15.52 46.22
N LEU A 437 -11.63 15.07 45.07
CA LEU A 437 -13.05 14.97 44.74
C LEU A 437 -13.49 13.54 44.49
N ARG A 438 -14.81 13.36 44.60
CA ARG A 438 -15.52 12.16 44.17
C ARG A 438 -15.78 12.25 42.65
N ASP A 439 -16.06 11.12 42.05
CA ASP A 439 -16.57 11.00 40.67
C ASP A 439 -15.66 11.67 39.61
N MET A 440 -14.38 11.45 39.70
CA MET A 440 -13.44 11.82 38.66
C MET A 440 -13.30 10.70 37.64
N GLY A 441 -13.06 11.06 36.39
CA GLY A 441 -12.91 10.09 35.32
C GLY A 441 -12.14 10.64 34.13
N VAL A 442 -11.81 9.73 33.23
CA VAL A 442 -11.21 10.00 31.94
C VAL A 442 -12.08 9.38 30.85
N LEU A 443 -12.30 10.11 29.78
CA LEU A 443 -12.94 9.63 28.56
C LEU A 443 -11.83 9.36 27.53
N LEU A 444 -11.74 8.11 27.10
CA LEU A 444 -10.74 7.65 26.15
C LEU A 444 -11.40 7.22 24.84
N ASN A 445 -10.80 7.59 23.74
CA ASN A 445 -11.21 7.21 22.40
C ASN A 445 -10.79 5.77 22.09
N ILE A 446 -11.60 5.06 21.31
CA ILE A 446 -11.33 3.73 20.76
C ILE A 446 -11.50 3.81 19.24
N ASP A 447 -10.40 3.78 18.52
CA ASP A 447 -10.38 3.87 17.06
C ASP A 447 -10.48 2.49 16.42
N ASP A 448 -10.67 2.46 15.10
CA ASP A 448 -10.61 1.28 14.23
C ASP A 448 -11.59 0.14 14.58
N VAL A 449 -12.63 0.39 15.36
CA VAL A 449 -13.65 -0.60 15.66
C VAL A 449 -14.48 -0.92 14.41
N LEU A 450 -14.67 -2.20 14.12
CA LEU A 450 -15.52 -2.68 13.03
C LEU A 450 -16.95 -2.95 13.52
N SER A 451 -17.93 -2.67 12.67
CA SER A 451 -19.33 -2.96 12.99
C SER A 451 -19.62 -4.47 13.00
N ASN A 452 -20.61 -4.86 13.78
CA ASN A 452 -21.08 -6.27 13.86
C ASN A 452 -19.97 -7.29 14.17
N GLN A 453 -18.88 -6.82 14.77
CA GLN A 453 -17.78 -7.64 15.26
C GLN A 453 -17.81 -7.64 16.80
N LYS A 454 -17.74 -8.82 17.40
CA LYS A 454 -17.60 -8.96 18.85
C LYS A 454 -16.15 -8.78 19.25
N TYR A 455 -15.94 -8.03 20.31
CA TYR A 455 -14.63 -7.80 20.92
C TYR A 455 -14.69 -8.09 22.42
N ASP A 456 -13.68 -8.78 22.93
CA ASP A 456 -13.35 -8.74 24.35
C ASP A 456 -12.56 -7.47 24.64
N MET A 457 -13.09 -6.64 25.52
CA MET A 457 -12.44 -5.40 25.94
C MET A 457 -11.67 -5.62 27.23
N TYR A 458 -10.43 -5.15 27.25
CA TYR A 458 -9.58 -5.12 28.43
C TYR A 458 -9.13 -3.68 28.71
N ILE A 459 -8.99 -3.36 29.98
CA ILE A 459 -8.25 -2.18 30.44
C ILE A 459 -7.02 -2.70 31.18
N VAL A 460 -5.84 -2.32 30.69
CA VAL A 460 -4.56 -2.70 31.31
C VAL A 460 -4.17 -1.66 32.33
N THR A 461 -3.99 -2.09 33.58
CA THR A 461 -3.64 -1.22 34.69
C THR A 461 -2.25 -1.55 35.23
N VAL A 462 -1.55 -0.54 35.76
CA VAL A 462 -0.15 -0.60 36.12
C VAL A 462 0.03 -0.34 37.64
N PRO A 463 0.87 -1.10 38.35
CA PRO A 463 1.16 -0.84 39.76
C PRO A 463 2.02 0.43 39.93
N ALA A 464 1.94 1.08 41.09
CA ALA A 464 2.73 2.29 41.39
C ALA A 464 4.24 2.05 41.25
N THR A 465 4.69 0.84 41.57
CA THR A 465 6.09 0.44 41.49
C THR A 465 6.65 0.34 40.08
N ALA A 466 5.82 0.41 39.03
CA ALA A 466 6.29 0.48 37.65
C ALA A 466 6.89 1.85 37.29
N GLY A 467 6.42 2.94 37.91
CA GLY A 467 6.99 4.27 37.72
C GLY A 467 8.11 4.59 38.73
N ASP A 468 7.91 4.15 39.97
CA ASP A 468 8.89 4.31 41.06
C ASP A 468 8.94 3.03 41.90
N THR A 469 10.06 2.32 41.87
CA THR A 469 10.27 1.07 42.63
C THR A 469 10.12 1.25 44.14
N LEU A 470 10.27 2.47 44.63
CA LEU A 470 10.11 2.85 46.05
C LEU A 470 8.71 3.42 46.37
N ALA A 471 7.79 3.38 45.41
CA ALA A 471 6.45 3.89 45.61
C ALA A 471 5.76 3.25 46.81
N THR A 472 5.15 4.09 47.63
CA THR A 472 4.41 3.67 48.85
C THR A 472 2.91 3.52 48.62
N ASP A 473 2.37 4.05 47.49
CA ASP A 473 0.97 3.93 47.09
C ASP A 473 0.72 2.57 46.43
N THR A 474 0.69 1.53 47.22
CA THR A 474 0.50 0.13 46.79
C THR A 474 -0.89 -0.40 47.08
N LEU A 475 -1.89 0.50 47.11
CA LEU A 475 -3.28 0.14 47.33
C LEU A 475 -4.03 -0.05 46.00
N PRO A 476 -5.02 -0.95 45.95
CA PRO A 476 -5.88 -1.10 44.77
C PRO A 476 -6.80 0.10 44.59
N THR A 477 -7.27 0.29 43.37
CA THR A 477 -8.30 1.28 42.99
C THR A 477 -9.53 0.59 42.48
N ARG A 478 -10.72 1.14 42.77
CA ARG A 478 -11.97 0.71 42.16
C ARG A 478 -12.44 1.72 41.12
N PHE A 479 -12.87 1.22 39.97
CA PHE A 479 -13.39 2.05 38.89
C PHE A 479 -14.61 1.41 38.21
N GLY A 480 -15.44 2.25 37.57
CA GLY A 480 -16.51 1.84 36.68
C GLY A 480 -16.17 2.18 35.24
N VAL A 481 -16.87 1.57 34.31
CA VAL A 481 -16.74 1.83 32.87
C VAL A 481 -18.11 2.08 32.26
N THR A 482 -18.21 3.13 31.44
CA THR A 482 -19.37 3.43 30.59
C THR A 482 -18.88 3.56 29.15
N LEU A 483 -19.44 2.80 28.24
CA LEU A 483 -19.14 2.89 26.81
C LEU A 483 -20.10 3.87 26.14
N TYR A 484 -19.58 4.60 25.16
CA TYR A 484 -20.34 5.48 24.27
C TYR A 484 -20.05 5.08 22.83
N TRP A 485 -21.07 5.09 21.99
CA TRP A 485 -20.93 4.87 20.55
C TRP A 485 -22.07 5.51 19.79
N HIS A 486 -21.97 5.63 18.48
CA HIS A 486 -23.09 6.05 17.64
C HIS A 486 -23.90 4.84 17.14
N ASP A 487 -25.23 4.98 17.14
CA ASP A 487 -26.09 4.06 16.41
C ASP A 487 -26.07 4.35 14.90
N LEU A 488 -26.76 3.53 14.08
CA LEU A 488 -26.79 3.71 12.62
C LEU A 488 -27.43 5.05 12.18
N ASP A 489 -28.19 5.71 13.03
CA ASP A 489 -28.77 7.02 12.75
C ASP A 489 -27.86 8.18 13.16
N GLY A 490 -26.70 7.89 13.75
CA GLY A 490 -25.72 8.86 14.22
C GLY A 490 -26.06 9.46 15.58
N LYS A 491 -26.96 8.81 16.34
CA LYS A 491 -27.28 9.20 17.70
C LYS A 491 -26.30 8.55 18.68
N GLU A 492 -25.74 9.34 19.58
CA GLU A 492 -24.91 8.80 20.66
C GLU A 492 -25.74 7.93 21.60
N VAL A 493 -25.22 6.74 21.87
CA VAL A 493 -25.76 5.75 22.82
C VAL A 493 -24.73 5.54 23.91
N SER A 494 -25.17 5.36 25.14
CA SER A 494 -24.29 5.02 26.25
C SER A 494 -24.78 3.78 27.00
N LYS A 495 -23.81 3.00 27.52
CA LYS A 495 -24.08 1.81 28.32
C LYS A 495 -23.09 1.71 29.47
N GLU A 496 -23.59 1.70 30.70
CA GLU A 496 -22.80 1.33 31.87
C GLU A 496 -22.51 -0.18 31.83
N VAL A 497 -21.24 -0.54 32.03
CA VAL A 497 -20.81 -1.94 32.06
C VAL A 497 -21.24 -2.59 33.38
N THR A 498 -21.79 -3.79 33.26
CA THR A 498 -22.35 -4.56 34.37
C THR A 498 -21.87 -6.01 34.35
N ASP A 499 -22.21 -6.79 35.36
CA ASP A 499 -21.92 -8.23 35.45
C ASP A 499 -22.52 -9.07 34.28
N LYS A 500 -23.53 -8.51 33.59
CA LYS A 500 -24.14 -9.15 32.41
C LYS A 500 -23.28 -9.10 31.17
N ASP A 501 -22.24 -8.29 31.17
CA ASP A 501 -21.32 -8.11 30.04
C ASP A 501 -20.15 -9.13 30.07
N GLY A 502 -20.10 -9.98 31.11
CA GLY A 502 -19.15 -11.11 31.18
C GLY A 502 -17.75 -10.74 31.68
N GLY A 503 -17.54 -9.49 32.13
CA GLY A 503 -16.24 -9.01 32.63
C GLY A 503 -15.96 -9.39 34.10
N GLU A 504 -14.77 -9.04 34.59
CA GLU A 504 -14.29 -9.27 35.97
C GLU A 504 -14.86 -8.25 36.96
N ILE A 505 -16.11 -7.89 36.80
CA ILE A 505 -16.76 -6.87 37.61
C ILE A 505 -17.23 -7.45 38.94
N THR A 506 -17.10 -6.68 40.00
CA THR A 506 -17.55 -7.06 41.37
C THR A 506 -18.50 -6.04 41.94
N TYR A 507 -19.50 -6.52 42.68
CA TYR A 507 -20.42 -5.63 43.42
C TYR A 507 -19.77 -5.10 44.70
N ASP A 508 -19.64 -3.78 44.78
CA ASP A 508 -19.21 -3.12 46.01
C ASP A 508 -20.42 -2.73 46.86
N SER A 509 -20.65 -3.46 47.94
CA SER A 509 -21.76 -3.20 48.88
C SER A 509 -21.66 -1.83 49.55
N SER A 510 -20.47 -1.26 49.64
CA SER A 510 -20.22 0.03 50.28
C SER A 510 -20.69 1.20 49.41
N THR A 511 -20.43 1.18 48.10
CA THR A 511 -20.88 2.18 47.14
C THR A 511 -22.19 1.82 46.48
N ARG A 512 -22.63 0.57 46.58
CA ARG A 512 -23.77 -0.04 45.89
C ARG A 512 -23.61 0.01 44.35
N LYS A 513 -22.36 -0.08 43.89
CA LYS A 513 -22.02 -0.07 42.45
C LYS A 513 -21.29 -1.34 42.06
N GLN A 514 -21.44 -1.71 40.81
CA GLN A 514 -20.54 -2.70 40.19
C GLN A 514 -19.27 -2.00 39.77
N THR A 515 -18.13 -2.57 40.10
CA THR A 515 -16.80 -1.94 39.86
C THR A 515 -15.75 -2.98 39.53
N PHE A 516 -14.77 -2.56 38.77
CA PHE A 516 -13.51 -3.29 38.54
C PHE A 516 -12.49 -2.94 39.63
N LEU A 517 -11.57 -3.84 39.88
CA LEU A 517 -10.54 -3.69 40.90
C LEU A 517 -9.16 -3.88 40.29
N THR A 518 -8.25 -2.92 40.48
CA THR A 518 -6.85 -3.04 40.05
C THR A 518 -6.07 -3.96 40.98
N ASP A 519 -5.02 -4.62 40.47
CA ASP A 519 -4.04 -5.31 41.28
C ASP A 519 -2.81 -4.38 41.52
N PRO A 520 -2.51 -4.00 42.76
CA PRO A 520 -1.43 -3.07 43.05
C PRO A 520 -0.04 -3.68 42.92
N LYS A 521 0.10 -4.98 42.61
CA LYS A 521 1.38 -5.73 42.58
C LYS A 521 1.83 -6.15 41.18
N LYS A 522 0.95 -6.09 40.19
CA LYS A 522 1.24 -6.54 38.82
C LYS A 522 0.60 -5.63 37.76
N VAL A 523 1.13 -5.67 36.56
CA VAL A 523 0.40 -5.23 35.38
C VAL A 523 -0.80 -6.15 35.23
N HIS A 524 -2.00 -5.59 35.18
CA HIS A 524 -3.25 -6.34 35.26
C HIS A 524 -4.14 -6.01 34.06
N GLU A 525 -4.29 -6.97 33.16
CA GLU A 525 -5.29 -6.95 32.11
C GLU A 525 -6.66 -7.30 32.70
N ILE A 526 -7.48 -6.31 32.93
CA ILE A 526 -8.81 -6.49 33.50
C ILE A 526 -9.80 -6.69 32.39
N HIS A 527 -10.44 -7.86 32.31
CA HIS A 527 -11.51 -8.11 31.33
C HIS A 527 -12.75 -7.28 31.69
N ILE A 528 -13.11 -6.35 30.83
CA ILE A 528 -14.23 -5.42 31.03
C ILE A 528 -15.55 -6.06 30.57
N GLY A 529 -15.50 -6.86 29.52
CA GLY A 529 -16.66 -7.57 28.97
C GLY A 529 -16.53 -7.78 27.48
N THR A 530 -17.56 -8.38 26.90
CA THR A 530 -17.68 -8.63 25.46
C THR A 530 -18.71 -7.67 24.85
N PHE A 531 -18.30 -6.94 23.80
CA PHE A 531 -19.11 -5.88 23.17
C PHE A 531 -19.14 -6.03 21.66
N GLU A 532 -20.25 -5.61 21.06
CA GLU A 532 -20.46 -5.53 19.63
C GLU A 532 -21.09 -4.16 19.31
N PHE A 533 -20.57 -3.48 18.31
CA PHE A 533 -21.02 -2.15 17.92
C PHE A 533 -21.74 -2.18 16.57
N PRO A 534 -22.82 -1.42 16.38
CA PRO A 534 -23.58 -1.42 15.13
C PRO A 534 -22.87 -0.60 14.04
N THR A 535 -21.94 0.28 14.43
CA THR A 535 -21.24 1.20 13.53
C THR A 535 -19.75 0.99 13.56
N CYS A 536 -19.11 1.24 12.42
CA CYS A 536 -17.68 1.15 12.20
C CYS A 536 -17.04 2.52 12.40
N SER A 537 -15.92 2.57 13.11
CA SER A 537 -15.06 3.77 13.22
C SER A 537 -13.80 3.70 12.37
N TYR A 538 -13.56 2.59 11.68
CA TYR A 538 -12.36 2.38 10.90
C TYR A 538 -12.17 3.43 9.81
N GLY A 539 -10.99 4.06 9.78
CA GLY A 539 -10.65 5.07 8.77
C GLY A 539 -11.33 6.43 8.96
N LEU A 540 -12.03 6.66 10.08
CA LEU A 540 -12.56 7.97 10.43
C LEU A 540 -11.52 8.80 11.18
N GLN A 541 -11.59 10.11 11.02
CA GLN A 541 -10.73 11.04 11.76
C GLN A 541 -11.20 11.24 13.21
N GLU A 542 -12.51 11.14 13.43
CA GLU A 542 -13.11 11.28 14.74
C GLU A 542 -13.59 9.91 15.25
N PRO A 543 -13.17 9.50 16.44
CA PRO A 543 -13.57 8.25 17.05
C PRO A 543 -15.07 8.19 17.28
N GLN A 544 -15.68 7.05 16.96
CA GLN A 544 -17.12 6.82 17.17
C GLN A 544 -17.38 6.03 18.44
N VAL A 545 -16.37 5.35 18.99
CA VAL A 545 -16.47 4.57 20.23
C VAL A 545 -15.58 5.19 21.28
N LYS A 546 -16.10 5.32 22.50
CA LYS A 546 -15.36 5.88 23.64
C LYS A 546 -15.63 5.09 24.91
N ALA A 547 -14.63 5.05 25.79
CA ALA A 547 -14.74 4.48 27.12
C ALA A 547 -14.56 5.56 28.19
N TYR A 548 -15.58 5.80 28.98
CA TYR A 548 -15.47 6.62 30.17
C TYR A 548 -15.12 5.74 31.36
N ILE A 549 -13.95 5.97 31.94
CA ILE A 549 -13.42 5.27 33.09
C ILE A 549 -13.49 6.19 34.29
N ASN A 550 -14.31 5.85 35.28
CA ASN A 550 -14.51 6.69 36.44
C ASN A 550 -14.10 6.00 37.75
N VAL A 551 -13.38 6.71 38.60
CA VAL A 551 -12.93 6.18 39.89
C VAL A 551 -14.05 6.21 40.92
N ASN A 552 -14.37 5.04 41.48
CA ASN A 552 -15.45 4.81 42.43
C ASN A 552 -14.90 4.36 43.80
N VAL A 553 -14.29 5.30 44.55
CA VAL A 553 -13.71 5.03 45.88
C VAL A 553 -14.25 6.02 46.91
N ARG A 554 -14.82 5.52 48.02
CA ARG A 554 -15.29 6.35 49.12
C ARG A 554 -14.14 7.01 49.90
N GLY A 555 -14.40 8.21 50.40
CA GLY A 555 -13.42 8.90 51.28
C GLY A 555 -13.08 8.12 52.53
N SER A 556 -14.06 7.41 53.12
CA SER A 556 -13.84 6.56 54.30
C SER A 556 -12.88 5.39 54.03
N ASP A 557 -12.85 4.85 52.80
CA ASP A 557 -12.02 3.73 52.43
C ASP A 557 -10.58 4.19 52.14
N VAL A 558 -10.43 5.40 51.59
CA VAL A 558 -9.14 6.08 51.48
C VAL A 558 -8.56 6.38 52.88
N SER A 559 -9.36 6.95 53.76
CA SER A 559 -8.90 7.28 55.14
C SER A 559 -8.51 6.06 55.96
N LYS A 560 -9.05 4.88 55.64
CA LYS A 560 -8.71 3.61 56.26
C LYS A 560 -7.58 2.87 55.57
N ASN A 561 -6.96 3.45 54.54
CA ASN A 561 -5.94 2.84 53.71
C ASN A 561 -6.35 1.48 53.09
N ILE A 562 -7.62 1.38 52.64
CA ILE A 562 -8.14 0.19 51.96
C ILE A 562 -7.93 0.33 50.43
N TYR A 563 -8.23 1.53 49.92
CA TYR A 563 -8.12 1.86 48.50
C TYR A 563 -7.45 3.21 48.27
N THR A 564 -6.81 3.36 47.11
CA THR A 564 -6.39 4.66 46.60
C THR A 564 -7.39 5.15 45.55
N ARG A 565 -7.35 6.45 45.19
CA ARG A 565 -8.09 7.02 44.06
C ARG A 565 -7.19 7.22 42.82
N THR A 566 -5.92 6.98 42.96
CA THR A 566 -4.97 7.08 41.85
C THR A 566 -5.13 5.86 40.93
N LEU A 567 -5.52 6.08 39.69
CA LEU A 567 -5.68 5.03 38.70
C LEU A 567 -4.61 5.16 37.62
N ARG A 568 -3.87 4.09 37.39
CA ARG A 568 -2.80 4.03 36.38
C ARG A 568 -3.25 3.13 35.27
N ILE A 569 -3.28 3.67 34.04
CA ILE A 569 -3.76 2.99 32.84
C ILE A 569 -2.63 2.95 31.82
N ASP A 570 -2.32 1.76 31.35
CA ASP A 570 -1.42 1.48 30.26
C ASP A 570 -2.15 1.66 28.93
N CYS A 571 -3.09 0.77 28.62
CA CYS A 571 -3.85 0.83 27.40
C CYS A 571 -5.27 0.25 27.54
N ILE A 572 -6.10 0.49 26.51
CA ILE A 572 -7.33 -0.26 26.25
C ILE A 572 -7.03 -1.25 25.13
N LYS A 573 -7.41 -2.52 25.32
CA LYS A 573 -7.32 -3.55 24.29
C LYS A 573 -8.71 -3.99 23.86
N MET A 574 -8.93 -4.09 22.54
CA MET A 574 -10.11 -4.70 21.95
C MET A 574 -9.66 -5.93 21.15
N VAL A 575 -9.94 -7.11 21.69
CA VAL A 575 -9.55 -8.38 21.08
C VAL A 575 -10.73 -8.96 20.31
N PRO A 576 -10.68 -9.04 18.96
CA PRO A 576 -11.80 -9.52 18.20
C PRO A 576 -12.03 -11.02 18.42
N HIS A 577 -13.31 -11.43 18.52
CA HIS A 577 -13.71 -12.83 18.49
C HIS A 577 -13.65 -13.34 17.04
N PHE A 578 -13.08 -14.53 16.87
CA PHE A 578 -13.13 -15.25 15.61
C PHE A 578 -14.08 -16.43 15.80
N ASP A 579 -15.27 -16.32 15.23
CA ASP A 579 -16.12 -17.50 15.00
C ASP A 579 -15.54 -18.21 13.77
N ASP A 580 -14.69 -19.18 13.97
CA ASP A 580 -14.09 -20.03 12.94
C ASP A 580 -15.13 -20.94 12.27
#